data_f53d654fe1f61fa40cfa9c719bea2080
#
_entry.id   f53d654fe1f61fa40cfa9c719bea2080
#
_cell.length_a   1.000
_cell.length_b   1.000
_cell.length_c   1.000
_cell.angle_alpha   90.00
_cell.angle_beta   90.00
_cell.angle_gamma   90.00
#
_symmetry.space_group_name_H-M   'P 1'
#
loop_
_entity.id
_entity.type
_entity.pdbx_description
1 polymer ?
#
loop_
_entity_poly.entity_id
_entity_poly.type
_entity_poly.pdbx_seq_one_letter_code
_entity_poly.pdbx_strand_id
1 'polypeptide(L)'
;MGDRYYYVYIMTNLRETTLYTGVTNNLYRRVDEHKKGVGGEFTWKYSLSRLVYYEFYGDINAAIAREKQIKGGSRSKKVELINSLNPE
;
A
#
# COMPACT_ATOMS: atom_id res chain seq x y z
N MET A 1 -21.05 -10.02 3.05
CA MET A 1 -20.93 -8.91 2.18
C MET A 1 -19.55 -8.76 1.61
N GLY A 2 -19.35 -9.07 0.40
CA GLY A 2 -18.05 -8.94 -0.20
C GLY A 2 -17.69 -7.49 -0.44
N ASP A 3 -16.42 -7.23 -0.45
CA ASP A 3 -15.93 -5.91 -0.79
C ASP A 3 -16.16 -5.65 -2.24
N ARG A 4 -16.66 -4.48 -2.51
CA ARG A 4 -16.88 -4.01 -3.86
C ARG A 4 -15.75 -3.15 -4.35
N TYR A 5 -14.74 -2.95 -3.50
CA TYR A 5 -13.65 -2.04 -3.79
C TYR A 5 -12.32 -2.76 -3.75
N TYR A 6 -11.39 -2.19 -4.49
CA TYR A 6 -10.01 -2.66 -4.54
C TYR A 6 -9.14 -1.49 -4.13
N TYR A 7 -8.17 -1.75 -3.28
CA TYR A 7 -7.36 -0.71 -2.68
C TYR A 7 -5.95 -0.78 -3.19
N VAL A 8 -5.40 0.36 -3.60
CA VAL A 8 -3.98 0.51 -3.85
C VAL A 8 -3.41 1.21 -2.62
N TYR A 9 -2.37 0.66 -2.05
CA TYR A 9 -1.90 1.15 -0.77
C TYR A 9 -0.38 1.20 -0.74
N ILE A 10 0.16 2.02 0.16
CA ILE A 10 1.59 2.08 0.42
C ILE A 10 1.79 1.84 1.92
N MET A 11 2.69 0.91 2.23
CA MET A 11 3.11 0.65 3.60
C MET A 11 4.58 0.95 3.75
N THR A 12 4.98 1.25 4.97
CA THR A 12 6.37 1.52 5.29
C THR A 12 6.73 0.87 6.62
N ASN A 13 8.02 0.80 6.90
CA ASN A 13 8.54 0.34 8.17
C ASN A 13 8.64 1.52 9.14
N LEU A 14 8.98 1.22 10.39
CA LEU A 14 9.04 2.26 11.42
C LEU A 14 10.03 3.37 11.06
N ARG A 15 11.13 3.03 10.42
CA ARG A 15 12.16 4.02 10.07
C ARG A 15 11.85 4.74 8.77
N GLU A 16 10.77 4.35 8.08
CA GLU A 16 10.36 4.97 6.84
C GLU A 16 11.44 4.88 5.75
N THR A 17 12.21 3.80 5.77
CA THR A 17 13.26 3.61 4.78
C THR A 17 12.79 2.80 3.59
N THR A 18 11.67 2.08 3.71
CA THR A 18 11.15 1.22 2.66
C THR A 18 9.69 1.58 2.39
N LEU A 19 9.36 1.74 1.13
CA LEU A 19 7.97 1.96 0.70
C LEU A 19 7.53 0.78 -0.15
N TYR A 20 6.44 0.14 0.26
CA TYR A 20 5.88 -1.00 -0.45
C TYR A 20 4.51 -0.62 -1.00
N THR A 21 4.32 -0.81 -2.31
CA THR A 21 3.05 -0.55 -2.97
C THR A 21 2.38 -1.86 -3.31
N GLY A 22 1.10 -1.98 -2.97
CA GLY A 22 0.35 -3.19 -3.26
C GLY A 22 -1.09 -2.90 -3.60
N VAL A 23 -1.81 -3.96 -3.97
CA VAL A 23 -3.24 -3.89 -4.26
C VAL A 23 -3.92 -5.03 -3.52
N THR A 24 -5.12 -4.75 -3.00
CA THR A 24 -5.87 -5.76 -2.26
C THR A 24 -7.36 -5.46 -2.34
N ASN A 25 -8.18 -6.47 -2.15
CA ASN A 25 -9.62 -6.27 -2.03
C ASN A 25 -10.07 -6.16 -0.57
N ASN A 26 -9.14 -6.24 0.37
CA ASN A 26 -9.46 -6.13 1.79
C ASN A 26 -8.28 -5.46 2.50
N LEU A 27 -8.35 -4.14 2.59
CA LEU A 27 -7.24 -3.35 3.12
C LEU A 27 -6.95 -3.70 4.57
N TYR A 28 -7.98 -3.83 5.38
CA TYR A 28 -7.82 -4.13 6.80
C TYR A 28 -7.04 -5.44 7.00
N ARG A 29 -7.48 -6.50 6.32
CA ARG A 29 -6.83 -7.79 6.44
C ARG A 29 -5.39 -7.74 5.96
N ARG A 30 -5.16 -7.06 4.82
CA ARG A 30 -3.82 -7.02 4.24
C ARG A 30 -2.86 -6.25 5.12
N VAL A 31 -3.31 -5.14 5.71
CA VAL A 31 -2.46 -4.37 6.63
C VAL A 31 -2.12 -5.23 7.84
N ASP A 32 -3.10 -5.96 8.37
CA ASP A 32 -2.87 -6.84 9.51
C ASP A 32 -1.85 -7.93 9.17
N GLU A 33 -1.96 -8.53 7.98
CA GLU A 33 -1.00 -9.52 7.53
C GLU A 33 0.41 -8.96 7.43
N HIS A 34 0.53 -7.74 6.91
CA HIS A 34 1.84 -7.08 6.83
C HIS A 34 2.43 -6.86 8.22
N LYS A 35 1.61 -6.41 9.16
CA LYS A 35 2.08 -6.16 10.52
C LYS A 35 2.55 -7.44 11.20
N LYS A 36 1.91 -8.55 10.88
CA LYS A 36 2.27 -9.86 11.45
C LYS A 36 3.40 -10.55 10.71
N GLY A 37 3.84 -9.97 9.59
CA GLY A 37 4.92 -10.56 8.81
C GLY A 37 4.51 -11.77 8.02
N VAL A 38 3.22 -11.96 7.74
CA VAL A 38 2.74 -13.15 7.04
C VAL A 38 2.34 -12.85 5.59
N GLY A 39 2.59 -11.65 5.12
CA GLY A 39 2.18 -11.24 3.79
C GLY A 39 3.16 -11.59 2.69
N GLY A 40 4.24 -12.33 3.01
CA GLY A 40 5.23 -12.70 2.03
C GLY A 40 6.62 -12.35 2.50
N GLU A 41 7.60 -12.74 1.70
CA GLU A 41 9.00 -12.55 2.07
C GLU A 41 9.36 -11.08 2.21
N PHE A 42 8.89 -10.25 1.30
CA PHE A 42 9.18 -8.82 1.35
C PHE A 42 8.66 -8.20 2.65
N THR A 43 7.44 -8.54 3.01
CA THR A 43 6.80 -8.02 4.21
C THR A 43 7.59 -8.41 5.45
N TRP A 44 7.97 -9.68 5.52
CA TRP A 44 8.73 -10.19 6.65
C TRP A 44 10.09 -9.51 6.75
N LYS A 45 10.78 -9.40 5.62
CA LYS A 45 12.15 -8.88 5.60
C LYS A 45 12.22 -7.42 6.02
N TYR A 46 11.25 -6.62 5.62
CA TYR A 46 11.31 -5.17 5.84
C TYR A 46 10.41 -4.69 6.96
N SER A 47 9.71 -5.60 7.63
CA SER A 47 8.88 -5.27 8.80
C SER A 47 7.92 -4.14 8.49
N LEU A 48 7.12 -4.31 7.45
CA LEU A 48 6.15 -3.28 7.04
C LEU A 48 5.05 -3.22 8.10
N SER A 49 4.97 -2.10 8.80
CA SER A 49 4.08 -1.98 9.95
C SER A 49 3.16 -0.77 9.90
N ARG A 50 3.36 0.15 8.97
CA ARG A 50 2.60 1.40 8.93
C ARG A 50 1.96 1.59 7.57
N LEU A 51 0.63 1.77 7.57
CA LEU A 51 -0.10 2.16 6.36
C LEU A 51 0.00 3.68 6.25
N VAL A 52 0.55 4.18 5.14
CA VAL A 52 0.78 5.61 4.98
C VAL A 52 -0.01 6.22 3.84
N TYR A 53 -0.61 5.39 2.98
CA TYR A 53 -1.39 5.90 1.86
C TYR A 53 -2.31 4.83 1.32
N TYR A 54 -3.50 5.22 0.85
CA TYR A 54 -4.36 4.31 0.10
C TYR A 54 -5.30 5.08 -0.80
N GLU A 55 -5.72 4.41 -1.87
CA GLU A 55 -6.78 4.83 -2.80
C GLU A 55 -7.70 3.64 -2.99
N PHE A 56 -8.92 3.88 -3.45
CA PHE A 56 -9.81 2.76 -3.72
C PHE A 56 -10.50 2.93 -5.07
N TYR A 57 -10.84 1.79 -5.66
CA TYR A 57 -11.43 1.71 -6.99
C TYR A 57 -12.51 0.64 -7.00
N GLY A 58 -13.55 0.85 -7.81
CA GLY A 58 -14.60 -0.14 -8.00
C GLY A 58 -14.24 -1.21 -9.02
N ASP A 59 -13.16 -1.04 -9.74
CA ASP A 59 -12.74 -1.95 -10.81
C ASP A 59 -11.31 -2.44 -10.54
N ILE A 60 -11.13 -3.77 -10.58
CA ILE A 60 -9.84 -4.37 -10.30
C ILE A 60 -8.78 -3.96 -11.31
N ASN A 61 -9.17 -3.80 -12.57
CA ASN A 61 -8.19 -3.44 -13.60
C ASN A 61 -7.69 -2.03 -13.40
N ALA A 62 -8.57 -1.10 -12.98
CA ALA A 62 -8.15 0.25 -12.66
C ALA A 62 -7.19 0.27 -11.48
N ALA A 63 -7.49 -0.54 -10.45
CA ALA A 63 -6.63 -0.62 -9.28
C ALA A 63 -5.24 -1.16 -9.64
N ILE A 64 -5.19 -2.22 -10.44
CA ILE A 64 -3.92 -2.82 -10.85
C ILE A 64 -3.12 -1.83 -11.70
N ALA A 65 -3.77 -1.11 -12.61
CA ALA A 65 -3.08 -0.12 -13.43
C ALA A 65 -2.48 0.97 -12.56
N ARG A 66 -3.24 1.41 -11.55
CA ARG A 66 -2.74 2.45 -10.63
C ARG A 66 -1.59 1.94 -9.79
N GLU A 67 -1.69 0.70 -9.32
CA GLU A 67 -0.62 0.11 -8.52
C GLU A 67 0.69 0.08 -9.31
N LYS A 68 0.61 -0.32 -10.58
CA LYS A 68 1.79 -0.34 -11.43
C LYS A 68 2.35 1.06 -11.67
N GLN A 69 1.47 2.03 -11.85
CA GLN A 69 1.87 3.42 -12.06
C GLN A 69 2.63 3.95 -10.85
N ILE A 70 2.10 3.72 -9.65
CA ILE A 70 2.72 4.20 -8.43
C ILE A 70 4.04 3.46 -8.20
N LYS A 71 4.02 2.15 -8.38
CA LYS A 71 5.20 1.31 -8.15
C LYS A 71 6.35 1.71 -9.09
N GLY A 72 6.02 2.09 -10.33
CA GLY A 72 7.01 2.51 -11.30
C GLY A 72 7.51 3.93 -11.12
N GLY A 73 6.90 4.71 -10.23
CA GLY A 73 7.30 6.07 -9.98
C GLY A 73 8.49 6.16 -9.05
N SER A 74 9.06 7.36 -8.97
CA SER A 74 10.18 7.61 -8.07
C SER A 74 9.73 7.61 -6.62
N ARG A 75 10.70 7.47 -5.71
CA ARG A 75 10.41 7.61 -4.29
C ARG A 75 9.82 8.98 -3.97
N SER A 76 10.34 10.01 -4.62
CA SER A 76 9.85 11.38 -4.43
C SER A 76 8.37 11.49 -4.75
N LYS A 77 7.93 10.86 -5.84
CA LYS A 77 6.51 10.90 -6.20
C LYS A 77 5.65 10.13 -5.21
N LYS A 78 6.17 9.02 -4.68
CA LYS A 78 5.44 8.28 -3.67
C LYS A 78 5.30 9.11 -2.39
N VAL A 79 6.35 9.82 -2.02
CA VAL A 79 6.32 10.69 -0.84
C VAL A 79 5.30 11.82 -1.04
N GLU A 80 5.23 12.38 -2.24
CA GLU A 80 4.22 13.39 -2.54
C GLU A 80 2.80 12.87 -2.33
N LEU A 81 2.53 11.66 -2.79
CA LEU A 81 1.22 11.04 -2.58
C LEU A 81 0.92 10.88 -1.11
N ILE A 82 1.88 10.37 -0.36
CA ILE A 82 1.71 10.16 1.08
C ILE A 82 1.40 11.48 1.76
N ASN A 83 2.12 12.53 1.41
CA ASN A 83 1.92 13.84 2.01
C ASN A 83 0.59 14.47 1.61
N SER A 84 0.05 14.11 0.45
CA SER A 84 -1.25 14.63 0.05
C SER A 84 -2.38 14.10 0.93
N LEU A 85 -2.22 12.89 1.45
CA LEU A 85 -3.19 12.31 2.38
C LEU A 85 -2.89 12.69 3.82
N ASN A 86 -1.61 12.82 4.15
CA ASN A 86 -1.14 13.11 5.51
C ASN A 86 -0.24 14.34 5.44
N PRO A 87 -0.83 15.53 5.36
CA PRO A 87 -0.01 16.75 5.16
C PRO A 87 0.89 17.08 6.35
N GLU A 88 0.58 16.52 7.51
CA GLU A 88 1.46 16.69 8.68
C GLU A 88 2.44 15.52 8.74
#